data_5d3e98dbb02f2fcf063194d4816bdaa3
#
_entry.id   5d3e98dbb02f2fcf063194d4816bdaa3
#
_cell.length_a   1.000
_cell.length_b   1.000
_cell.length_c   1.000
_cell.angle_alpha   90.00
_cell.angle_beta   90.00
_cell.angle_gamma   90.00
#
_symmetry.space_group_name_H-M   'P 1'
#
loop_
_entity.id
_entity.type
_entity.pdbx_description
1 polymer ?
#
loop_
_entity_poly.entity_id
_entity_poly.type
_entity_poly.pdbx_seq_one_letter_code
_entity_poly.pdbx_strand_id
1 'polypeptide(L)'
;VTDKIGLLDESFFMYGEDIDLSWRIVLAGYKNYYFPETRIIHYKGESTRKSSVNYVIVFYNAMLIFARKHFNGQQAGILTLLIKMAIYFRAGLSLMRRLFEKLLLPATDGMIMYAGMKIISLYWETLKFGAGFHYPDAFTFIVLPAYTLIWIVSIYLSGGYDKPVRLLRILQGIITG
;
A
#
# COMPACT_ATOMS: atom_id res chain seq x y z
N VAL A 1 -11.80 -23.28 37.31
CA VAL A 1 -10.82 -22.45 36.59
C VAL A 1 -11.38 -21.05 36.39
N THR A 2 -12.55 -20.91 35.78
CA THR A 2 -13.23 -19.63 35.51
C THR A 2 -13.51 -18.80 36.76
N ASP A 3 -13.81 -19.43 37.88
CA ASP A 3 -14.04 -18.72 39.17
C ASP A 3 -12.81 -18.00 39.71
N LYS A 4 -11.61 -18.46 39.32
CA LYS A 4 -10.33 -17.84 39.74
C LYS A 4 -9.80 -16.83 38.76
N ILE A 5 -9.99 -17.05 37.45
CA ILE A 5 -9.39 -16.24 36.40
C ILE A 5 -10.37 -15.32 35.66
N GLY A 6 -11.69 -15.47 35.93
CA GLY A 6 -12.75 -14.76 35.24
C GLY A 6 -13.04 -15.29 33.83
N LEU A 7 -14.00 -14.65 33.18
CA LEU A 7 -14.43 -14.94 31.82
C LEU A 7 -13.61 -14.12 30.78
N LEU A 8 -14.09 -14.03 29.56
CA LEU A 8 -13.54 -13.15 28.53
C LEU A 8 -13.60 -11.70 28.99
N ASP A 9 -12.55 -10.96 28.69
CA ASP A 9 -12.44 -9.55 29.06
C ASP A 9 -13.13 -8.68 28.00
N GLU A 10 -14.19 -7.98 28.41
CA GLU A 10 -15.01 -7.13 27.54
C GLU A 10 -14.28 -5.89 26.99
N SER A 11 -13.08 -5.58 27.49
CA SER A 11 -12.23 -4.53 26.91
C SER A 11 -11.75 -4.88 25.49
N PHE A 12 -11.75 -6.17 25.16
CA PHE A 12 -11.45 -6.65 23.80
C PHE A 12 -12.74 -6.73 22.97
N PHE A 13 -12.89 -5.83 22.01
CA PHE A 13 -14.12 -5.79 21.19
C PHE A 13 -14.26 -6.98 20.25
N MET A 14 -13.15 -7.47 19.65
CA MET A 14 -13.24 -8.52 18.60
C MET A 14 -12.02 -9.43 18.49
N TYR A 15 -10.87 -9.08 18.95
CA TYR A 15 -9.63 -9.86 18.83
C TYR A 15 -8.85 -9.79 20.12
N GLY A 16 -8.18 -10.90 20.47
CA GLY A 16 -7.29 -10.95 21.62
C GLY A 16 -7.92 -11.41 22.91
N GLU A 17 -9.26 -11.52 22.98
CA GLU A 17 -10.00 -12.04 24.13
C GLU A 17 -9.64 -13.50 24.46
N ASP A 18 -9.44 -14.31 23.44
CA ASP A 18 -9.02 -15.70 23.53
C ASP A 18 -7.57 -15.84 23.95
N ILE A 19 -6.70 -14.98 23.43
CA ILE A 19 -5.29 -14.91 23.79
C ILE A 19 -5.16 -14.43 25.25
N ASP A 20 -5.91 -13.40 25.65
CA ASP A 20 -5.94 -12.88 27.02
C ASP A 20 -6.37 -13.96 28.02
N LEU A 21 -7.46 -14.67 27.72
CA LEU A 21 -7.93 -15.77 28.55
C LEU A 21 -6.89 -16.88 28.65
N SER A 22 -6.31 -17.29 27.54
CA SER A 22 -5.27 -18.32 27.50
C SER A 22 -4.03 -17.92 28.29
N TRP A 23 -3.66 -16.64 28.24
CA TRP A 23 -2.54 -16.10 29.01
C TRP A 23 -2.82 -16.12 30.52
N ARG A 24 -4.01 -15.70 30.95
CA ARG A 24 -4.44 -15.73 32.37
C ARG A 24 -4.51 -17.16 32.91
N ILE A 25 -4.95 -18.13 32.09
CA ILE A 25 -4.95 -19.55 32.43
C ILE A 25 -3.55 -20.04 32.77
N VAL A 26 -2.55 -19.71 31.93
CA VAL A 26 -1.15 -20.07 32.12
C VAL A 26 -0.54 -19.40 33.35
N LEU A 27 -0.82 -18.10 33.54
CA LEU A 27 -0.34 -17.36 34.73
C LEU A 27 -0.93 -17.90 36.05
N ALA A 28 -2.13 -18.46 36.01
CA ALA A 28 -2.75 -19.10 37.17
C ALA A 28 -2.25 -20.54 37.42
N GLY A 29 -1.24 -20.99 36.68
CA GLY A 29 -0.60 -22.30 36.85
C GLY A 29 -1.31 -23.46 36.14
N TYR A 30 -2.32 -23.16 35.31
CA TYR A 30 -2.99 -24.15 34.50
C TYR A 30 -2.33 -24.33 33.12
N LYS A 31 -2.73 -25.35 32.37
CA LYS A 31 -2.21 -25.62 31.00
C LYS A 31 -3.31 -25.45 29.97
N ASN A 32 -2.97 -24.90 28.83
CA ASN A 32 -3.83 -24.93 27.63
C ASN A 32 -3.51 -26.20 26.84
N TYR A 33 -4.55 -26.90 26.41
CA TYR A 33 -4.43 -28.11 25.59
C TYR A 33 -5.08 -27.86 24.23
N TYR A 34 -4.38 -28.28 23.17
CA TYR A 34 -4.96 -28.36 21.84
C TYR A 34 -5.67 -29.70 21.68
N PHE A 35 -6.94 -29.66 21.28
CA PHE A 35 -7.76 -30.85 21.04
C PHE A 35 -8.07 -30.99 19.54
N PRO A 36 -7.35 -31.85 18.80
CA PRO A 36 -7.41 -31.91 17.34
C PRO A 36 -8.61 -32.70 16.77
N GLU A 37 -9.35 -33.42 17.62
CA GLU A 37 -10.46 -34.29 17.18
C GLU A 37 -11.71 -33.50 16.85
N THR A 38 -11.84 -32.26 17.32
CA THR A 38 -12.98 -31.38 17.05
C THR A 38 -12.70 -30.47 15.89
N ARG A 39 -13.62 -30.40 14.94
CA ARG A 39 -13.56 -29.47 13.80
C ARG A 39 -14.71 -28.49 13.86
N ILE A 40 -14.41 -27.21 13.73
CA ILE A 40 -15.38 -26.13 13.58
C ILE A 40 -15.24 -25.49 12.21
N ILE A 41 -16.35 -25.09 11.60
CA ILE A 41 -16.33 -24.32 10.37
C ILE A 41 -16.22 -22.84 10.75
N HIS A 42 -15.11 -22.20 10.37
CA HIS A 42 -14.92 -20.79 10.56
C HIS A 42 -14.99 -20.06 9.21
N TYR A 43 -16.09 -19.33 8.97
CA TYR A 43 -16.29 -18.54 7.76
C TYR A 43 -15.40 -17.30 7.81
N LYS A 44 -14.25 -17.40 7.16
CA LYS A 44 -13.22 -16.35 7.19
C LYS A 44 -13.72 -15.07 6.53
N GLY A 45 -13.94 -14.03 7.33
CA GLY A 45 -14.29 -12.70 6.83
C GLY A 45 -15.75 -12.32 6.91
N GLU A 46 -16.65 -13.20 7.41
CA GLU A 46 -18.08 -12.89 7.60
C GLU A 46 -18.28 -11.79 8.65
N SER A 47 -17.53 -11.82 9.75
CA SER A 47 -17.61 -10.84 10.82
C SER A 47 -16.86 -9.53 10.53
N THR A 48 -15.94 -9.53 9.55
CA THR A 48 -15.15 -8.34 9.20
C THR A 48 -14.79 -8.33 7.72
N ARG A 49 -15.24 -7.33 6.97
CA ARG A 49 -14.72 -7.09 5.62
C ARG A 49 -13.23 -6.73 5.73
N LYS A 50 -12.35 -7.62 5.30
CA LYS A 50 -10.88 -7.55 5.40
C LYS A 50 -10.24 -6.27 4.84
N SER A 51 -10.96 -5.47 4.09
CA SER A 51 -10.49 -4.23 3.47
C SER A 51 -10.85 -2.97 4.23
N SER A 52 -11.59 -3.07 5.35
CA SER A 52 -11.98 -1.89 6.11
C SER A 52 -10.83 -1.43 7.01
N VAL A 53 -10.62 -0.12 7.05
CA VAL A 53 -9.68 0.54 7.99
C VAL A 53 -10.01 0.14 9.43
N ASN A 54 -11.29 -0.08 9.73
CA ASN A 54 -11.79 -0.52 11.03
C ASN A 54 -11.20 -1.86 11.49
N TYR A 55 -11.05 -2.85 10.58
CA TYR A 55 -10.42 -4.14 10.91
C TYR A 55 -8.99 -3.96 11.44
N VAL A 56 -8.20 -3.15 10.74
CA VAL A 56 -6.80 -2.90 11.11
C VAL A 56 -6.72 -2.20 12.46
N ILE A 57 -7.57 -1.19 12.68
CA ILE A 57 -7.62 -0.43 13.94
C ILE A 57 -8.01 -1.35 15.11
N VAL A 58 -9.06 -2.15 14.95
CA VAL A 58 -9.55 -3.06 16.01
C VAL A 58 -8.48 -4.09 16.37
N PHE A 59 -7.83 -4.70 15.36
CA PHE A 59 -6.76 -5.67 15.57
C PHE A 59 -5.57 -5.09 16.35
N TYR A 60 -5.09 -3.91 15.94
CA TYR A 60 -3.96 -3.27 16.63
C TYR A 60 -4.33 -2.74 18.00
N ASN A 61 -5.55 -2.26 18.21
CA ASN A 61 -6.05 -1.87 19.52
C ASN A 61 -6.08 -3.06 20.48
N ALA A 62 -6.53 -4.22 20.04
CA ALA A 62 -6.48 -5.44 20.85
C ALA A 62 -5.05 -5.79 21.28
N MET A 63 -4.07 -5.69 20.37
CA MET A 63 -2.65 -5.89 20.72
C MET A 63 -2.16 -4.87 21.77
N LEU A 64 -2.56 -3.61 21.65
CA LEU A 64 -2.19 -2.57 22.62
C LEU A 64 -2.82 -2.79 23.99
N ILE A 65 -4.09 -3.22 24.04
CA ILE A 65 -4.78 -3.58 25.29
C ILE A 65 -4.05 -4.73 25.96
N PHE A 66 -3.75 -5.81 25.21
CA PHE A 66 -3.01 -6.96 25.73
C PHE A 66 -1.63 -6.57 26.26
N ALA A 67 -0.88 -5.76 25.51
CA ALA A 67 0.43 -5.31 25.91
C ALA A 67 0.40 -4.53 27.24
N ARG A 68 -0.54 -3.59 27.37
CA ARG A 68 -0.69 -2.77 28.58
C ARG A 68 -1.16 -3.57 29.80
N LYS A 69 -1.96 -4.60 29.56
CA LYS A 69 -2.54 -5.43 30.64
C LYS A 69 -1.53 -6.40 31.22
N HIS A 70 -0.70 -7.00 30.39
CA HIS A 70 0.13 -8.15 30.77
C HIS A 70 1.62 -7.85 30.93
N PHE A 71 2.11 -6.70 30.48
CA PHE A 71 3.51 -6.35 30.59
C PHE A 71 3.75 -5.17 31.52
N ASN A 72 4.90 -5.16 32.20
CA ASN A 72 5.31 -4.07 33.08
C ASN A 72 5.48 -2.77 32.29
N GLY A 73 5.38 -1.61 32.98
CA GLY A 73 5.37 -0.28 32.34
C GLY A 73 6.45 -0.07 31.28
N GLN A 74 7.69 -0.48 31.53
CA GLN A 74 8.78 -0.34 30.54
C GLN A 74 8.60 -1.31 29.37
N GLN A 75 8.29 -2.57 29.62
CA GLN A 75 8.06 -3.58 28.57
C GLN A 75 6.80 -3.24 27.74
N ALA A 76 5.72 -2.82 28.40
CA ALA A 76 4.52 -2.34 27.72
C ALA A 76 4.80 -1.12 26.84
N GLY A 77 5.67 -0.20 27.29
CA GLY A 77 6.09 0.97 26.52
C GLY A 77 6.85 0.56 25.24
N ILE A 78 7.83 -0.32 25.35
CA ILE A 78 8.60 -0.83 24.20
C ILE A 78 7.68 -1.55 23.23
N LEU A 79 6.82 -2.46 23.72
CA LEU A 79 5.92 -3.23 22.87
C LEU A 79 4.90 -2.32 22.16
N THR A 80 4.37 -1.32 22.89
CA THR A 80 3.49 -0.29 22.30
C THR A 80 4.20 0.49 21.19
N LEU A 81 5.47 0.86 21.39
CA LEU A 81 6.26 1.54 20.37
C LEU A 81 6.45 0.67 19.14
N LEU A 82 6.83 -0.60 19.32
CA LEU A 82 7.02 -1.54 18.22
C LEU A 82 5.73 -1.78 17.42
N ILE A 83 4.59 -1.92 18.10
CA ILE A 83 3.28 -2.06 17.46
C ILE A 83 2.96 -0.81 16.63
N LYS A 84 3.14 0.39 17.19
CA LYS A 84 2.94 1.65 16.45
C LYS A 84 3.86 1.76 15.24
N MET A 85 5.14 1.43 15.39
CA MET A 85 6.08 1.41 14.28
C MET A 85 5.63 0.44 13.18
N ALA A 86 5.17 -0.75 13.53
CA ALA A 86 4.64 -1.72 12.56
C ALA A 86 3.41 -1.19 11.81
N ILE A 87 2.51 -0.46 12.50
CA ILE A 87 1.35 0.20 11.89
C ILE A 87 1.79 1.24 10.85
N TYR A 88 2.67 2.16 11.24
CA TYR A 88 3.15 3.22 10.34
C TYR A 88 3.95 2.66 9.17
N PHE A 89 4.80 1.66 9.42
CA PHE A 89 5.55 0.98 8.37
C PHE A 89 4.63 0.32 7.34
N ARG A 90 3.63 -0.43 7.82
CA ARG A 90 2.62 -1.06 6.93
C ARG A 90 1.82 -0.03 6.15
N ALA A 91 1.40 1.07 6.80
CA ALA A 91 0.69 2.16 6.13
C ALA A 91 1.57 2.82 5.07
N GLY A 92 2.85 3.09 5.39
CA GLY A 92 3.84 3.62 4.45
C GLY A 92 4.06 2.72 3.24
N LEU A 93 4.28 1.42 3.46
CA LEU A 93 4.40 0.44 2.36
C LEU A 93 3.15 0.39 1.48
N SER A 94 1.97 0.43 2.08
CA SER A 94 0.71 0.45 1.32
C SER A 94 0.56 1.71 0.47
N LEU A 95 0.96 2.86 1.01
CA LEU A 95 0.96 4.13 0.27
C LEU A 95 1.99 4.11 -0.87
N MET A 96 3.22 3.69 -0.59
CA MET A 96 4.26 3.55 -1.61
C MET A 96 3.83 2.63 -2.75
N ARG A 97 3.25 1.48 -2.43
CA ARG A 97 2.73 0.55 -3.43
C ARG A 97 1.66 1.19 -4.30
N ARG A 98 0.70 1.91 -3.70
CA ARG A 98 -0.35 2.62 -4.44
C ARG A 98 0.22 3.73 -5.34
N LEU A 99 1.20 4.48 -4.86
CA LEU A 99 1.89 5.49 -5.65
C LEU A 99 2.65 4.85 -6.81
N PHE A 100 3.38 3.78 -6.55
CA PHE A 100 4.11 3.04 -7.58
C PHE A 100 3.15 2.49 -8.66
N GLU A 101 2.05 1.83 -8.26
CA GLU A 101 1.05 1.31 -9.19
C GLU A 101 0.37 2.41 -10.04
N LYS A 102 0.22 3.64 -9.49
CA LYS A 102 -0.33 4.78 -10.23
C LYS A 102 0.66 5.47 -11.15
N LEU A 103 1.93 5.56 -10.74
CA LEU A 103 2.97 6.30 -11.47
C LEU A 103 3.69 5.45 -12.50
N LEU A 104 3.67 4.12 -12.37
CA LEU A 104 4.42 3.23 -13.25
C LEU A 104 4.04 3.41 -14.72
N LEU A 105 2.76 3.38 -15.06
CA LEU A 105 2.28 3.53 -16.43
C LEU A 105 2.62 4.92 -17.00
N PRO A 106 2.26 6.05 -16.37
CA PRO A 106 2.66 7.36 -16.86
C PRO A 106 4.17 7.54 -17.01
N ALA A 107 4.96 6.97 -16.08
CA ALA A 107 6.42 7.07 -16.15
C ALA A 107 7.00 6.25 -17.31
N THR A 108 6.49 5.04 -17.55
CA THR A 108 6.92 4.22 -18.69
C THR A 108 6.56 4.87 -20.02
N ASP A 109 5.34 5.40 -20.13
CA ASP A 109 4.90 6.12 -21.33
C ASP A 109 5.77 7.36 -21.57
N GLY A 110 6.05 8.13 -20.51
CA GLY A 110 6.94 9.28 -20.59
C GLY A 110 8.34 8.95 -21.06
N MET A 111 8.92 7.87 -20.57
CA MET A 111 10.24 7.42 -21.02
C MET A 111 10.22 7.01 -22.50
N ILE A 112 9.21 6.26 -22.92
CA ILE A 112 9.08 5.80 -24.32
C ILE A 112 8.87 7.01 -25.24
N MET A 113 7.99 7.94 -24.88
CA MET A 113 7.69 9.14 -25.66
C MET A 113 8.93 10.04 -25.78
N TYR A 114 9.62 10.32 -24.66
CA TYR A 114 10.82 11.12 -24.66
C TYR A 114 11.93 10.48 -25.52
N ALA A 115 12.18 9.17 -25.32
CA ALA A 115 13.17 8.44 -26.09
C ALA A 115 12.83 8.44 -27.60
N GLY A 116 11.58 8.21 -27.95
CA GLY A 116 11.09 8.25 -29.33
C GLY A 116 11.30 9.62 -29.96
N MET A 117 10.91 10.71 -29.30
CA MET A 117 11.13 12.06 -29.79
C MET A 117 12.61 12.40 -29.93
N LYS A 118 13.45 11.96 -28.99
CA LYS A 118 14.89 12.15 -29.07
C LYS A 118 15.51 11.41 -30.27
N ILE A 119 15.11 10.17 -30.51
CA ILE A 119 15.57 9.40 -31.68
C ILE A 119 15.12 10.09 -32.97
N ILE A 120 13.87 10.52 -33.06
CA ILE A 120 13.36 11.23 -34.22
C ILE A 120 14.11 12.56 -34.45
N SER A 121 14.40 13.32 -33.40
CA SER A 121 15.15 14.57 -33.52
C SER A 121 16.56 14.33 -34.04
N LEU A 122 17.28 13.34 -33.54
CA LEU A 122 18.62 12.96 -34.03
C LEU A 122 18.61 12.52 -35.51
N TYR A 123 17.62 11.71 -35.90
CA TYR A 123 17.44 11.30 -37.27
C TYR A 123 17.15 12.51 -38.20
N TRP A 124 16.29 13.44 -37.71
CA TRP A 124 15.96 14.63 -38.49
C TRP A 124 17.14 15.61 -38.65
N GLU A 125 17.98 15.77 -37.60
CA GLU A 125 19.23 16.53 -37.67
C GLU A 125 20.10 16.07 -38.84
N THR A 126 20.32 14.75 -38.93
CA THR A 126 21.18 14.17 -39.96
C THR A 126 20.61 14.30 -41.38
N LEU A 127 19.29 14.12 -41.54
CA LEU A 127 18.64 14.18 -42.84
C LEU A 127 18.52 15.60 -43.40
N LYS A 128 18.16 16.56 -42.58
CA LYS A 128 17.80 17.89 -43.06
C LYS A 128 18.93 18.90 -43.02
N PHE A 129 19.82 18.79 -42.05
CA PHE A 129 20.86 19.78 -41.81
C PHE A 129 22.27 19.24 -42.06
N GLY A 130 22.43 17.95 -42.26
CA GLY A 130 23.72 17.30 -42.52
C GLY A 130 24.58 17.08 -41.29
N ALA A 131 25.76 16.49 -41.50
CA ALA A 131 26.67 16.19 -40.40
C ALA A 131 27.22 17.50 -39.76
N GLY A 132 27.03 17.64 -38.47
CA GLY A 132 27.54 18.78 -37.67
C GLY A 132 26.50 19.75 -37.11
N PHE A 133 25.23 19.64 -37.52
CA PHE A 133 24.17 20.39 -36.89
C PHE A 133 23.62 19.61 -35.67
N HIS A 134 23.45 20.34 -34.54
CA HIS A 134 22.77 19.84 -33.36
C HIS A 134 21.76 20.84 -32.87
N TYR A 135 20.59 20.36 -32.45
CA TYR A 135 19.62 21.20 -31.76
C TYR A 135 20.25 21.73 -30.47
N PRO A 136 19.92 22.98 -30.08
CA PRO A 136 20.38 23.55 -28.80
C PRO A 136 20.03 22.63 -27.63
N ASP A 137 20.87 22.63 -26.60
CA ASP A 137 20.62 21.84 -25.39
C ASP A 137 19.26 22.11 -24.77
N ALA A 138 18.80 23.37 -24.82
CA ALA A 138 17.45 23.76 -24.38
C ALA A 138 16.34 22.96 -25.08
N PHE A 139 16.48 22.56 -26.33
CA PHE A 139 15.52 21.73 -27.03
C PHE A 139 15.44 20.34 -26.38
N THR A 140 16.57 19.73 -26.11
CA THR A 140 16.64 18.40 -25.52
C THR A 140 16.18 18.37 -24.06
N PHE A 141 16.61 19.38 -23.26
CA PHE A 141 16.39 19.35 -21.80
C PHE A 141 15.16 20.13 -21.34
N ILE A 142 14.57 20.97 -22.19
CA ILE A 142 13.39 21.77 -21.82
C ILE A 142 12.22 21.42 -22.74
N VAL A 143 12.39 21.54 -24.07
CA VAL A 143 11.27 21.42 -25.01
C VAL A 143 10.74 19.99 -25.07
N LEU A 144 11.61 18.99 -25.25
CA LEU A 144 11.17 17.58 -25.32
C LEU A 144 10.52 17.09 -24.03
N PRO A 145 11.05 17.37 -22.81
CA PRO A 145 10.36 17.04 -21.56
C PRO A 145 9.03 17.79 -21.41
N ALA A 146 8.95 19.05 -21.82
CA ALA A 146 7.70 19.80 -21.75
C ALA A 146 6.60 19.19 -22.62
N TYR A 147 6.90 18.83 -23.86
CA TYR A 147 5.95 18.11 -24.73
C TYR A 147 5.54 16.76 -24.13
N THR A 148 6.52 15.98 -23.64
CA THR A 148 6.23 14.70 -22.98
C THR A 148 5.27 14.90 -21.81
N LEU A 149 5.51 15.92 -21.00
CA LEU A 149 4.67 16.22 -19.83
C LEU A 149 3.26 16.61 -20.23
N ILE A 150 3.12 17.47 -21.25
CA ILE A 150 1.80 17.90 -21.78
C ILE A 150 0.98 16.67 -22.20
N TRP A 151 1.57 15.75 -22.95
CA TRP A 151 0.86 14.55 -23.39
C TRP A 151 0.50 13.61 -22.25
N ILE A 152 1.41 13.37 -21.30
CA ILE A 152 1.10 12.55 -20.13
C ILE A 152 -0.05 13.15 -19.32
N VAL A 153 -0.04 14.47 -19.10
CA VAL A 153 -1.11 15.16 -18.38
C VAL A 153 -2.42 15.07 -19.17
N SER A 154 -2.39 15.22 -20.49
CA SER A 154 -3.58 15.10 -21.34
C SER A 154 -4.18 13.70 -21.29
N ILE A 155 -3.35 12.65 -21.39
CA ILE A 155 -3.79 11.25 -21.24
C ILE A 155 -4.36 11.01 -19.83
N TYR A 156 -3.74 11.58 -18.80
CA TYR A 156 -4.21 11.47 -17.43
C TYR A 156 -5.59 12.12 -17.24
N LEU A 157 -5.76 13.36 -17.73
CA LEU A 157 -7.03 14.09 -17.64
C LEU A 157 -8.16 13.43 -18.45
N SER A 158 -7.81 12.77 -19.55
CA SER A 158 -8.77 11.97 -20.34
C SER A 158 -9.14 10.64 -19.67
N GLY A 159 -8.54 10.30 -18.52
CA GLY A 159 -8.76 9.03 -17.82
C GLY A 159 -8.13 7.83 -18.55
N GLY A 160 -7.06 8.05 -19.34
CA GLY A 160 -6.37 6.99 -20.06
C GLY A 160 -5.67 5.99 -19.14
N TYR A 161 -5.29 6.41 -17.93
CA TYR A 161 -4.67 5.58 -16.90
C TYR A 161 -5.65 4.96 -15.90
N ASP A 162 -6.97 5.19 -16.07
CA ASP A 162 -7.99 4.60 -15.20
C ASP A 162 -8.16 3.10 -15.51
N LYS A 163 -8.38 2.31 -14.45
CA LYS A 163 -8.69 0.88 -14.61
C LYS A 163 -10.21 0.66 -14.72
N PRO A 164 -10.68 -0.14 -15.67
CA PRO A 164 -9.95 -0.82 -16.76
C PRO A 164 -9.48 0.16 -17.84
N VAL A 165 -8.27 -0.07 -18.36
CA VAL A 165 -7.68 0.77 -19.42
C VAL A 165 -8.57 0.76 -20.66
N ARG A 166 -8.97 1.95 -21.14
CA ARG A 166 -9.83 2.13 -22.32
C ARG A 166 -9.06 2.83 -23.42
N LEU A 167 -8.78 2.13 -24.52
CA LEU A 167 -8.02 2.66 -25.67
C LEU A 167 -8.57 3.98 -26.21
N LEU A 168 -9.90 4.15 -26.26
CA LEU A 168 -10.53 5.39 -26.72
C LEU A 168 -10.14 6.61 -25.86
N ARG A 169 -9.98 6.46 -24.56
CA ARG A 169 -9.55 7.55 -23.67
C ARG A 169 -8.08 7.91 -23.86
N ILE A 170 -7.24 6.90 -24.14
CA ILE A 170 -5.83 7.13 -24.45
C ILE A 170 -5.74 7.91 -25.77
N LEU A 171 -6.45 7.47 -26.81
CA LEU A 171 -6.49 8.17 -28.10
C LEU A 171 -7.00 9.62 -27.96
N GLN A 172 -8.05 9.84 -27.18
CA GLN A 172 -8.51 11.19 -26.86
C GLN A 172 -7.39 12.03 -26.22
N GLY A 173 -6.71 11.49 -25.22
CA GLY A 173 -5.61 12.18 -24.57
C GLY A 173 -4.45 12.53 -25.50
N ILE A 174 -4.13 11.65 -26.46
CA ILE A 174 -3.09 11.89 -27.47
C ILE A 174 -3.51 12.99 -28.47
N ILE A 175 -4.79 13.04 -28.86
CA ILE A 175 -5.29 14.02 -29.83
C ILE A 175 -5.41 15.42 -29.19
N THR A 176 -5.70 15.49 -27.90
CA THR A 176 -5.88 16.76 -27.17
C THR A 176 -4.60 17.35 -26.61
N GLY A 177 -3.52 16.57 -26.47
CA GLY A 177 -2.19 17.01 -26.05
C GLY A 177 -1.31 17.39 -27.22
#